data_594f9655544c6ab819fe76fc3de35935
#
_entry.id   594f9655544c6ab819fe76fc3de35935
#
_cell.length_a   1.000
_cell.length_b   1.000
_cell.length_c   1.000
_cell.angle_alpha   90.00
_cell.angle_beta   90.00
_cell.angle_gamma   90.00
#
_symmetry.space_group_name_H-M   'P 1'
#
loop_
_entity.id
_entity.type
_entity.pdbx_description
1 polymer ?
#
loop_
_entity_poly.entity_id
_entity_poly.type
_entity_poly.pdbx_seq_one_letter_code
_entity_poly.pdbx_strand_id
1 'polypeptide(L)'
;SFECFLCAMIYPANFEQKVGFDRLREQVAALCTIRGGRERLCAEQFSTSQADVERRLALADEMRRLLEMEHDFPDDEFVDVDYILSKLKIEGSFLEVEEVGLLRRALASAGAIAGFILGRGEELYPELRLRSRGIEAFPEIVRAIDGIVDQYGKIRDNASPELQQIRRMIREREGQAAKRLQQVLSNAKKAGIVEADAMLSIRDGRAVIPVAAANKRKLQGFIHDESATGKTFY
;
A
#
# COMPACT_ATOMS: atom_id res chain seq x y z
N SER A 1 6.57 -47.42 24.82
CA SER A 1 7.18 -46.15 25.10
C SER A 1 6.19 -45.25 25.86
N PHE A 2 6.19 -45.41 27.20
CA PHE A 2 5.28 -44.72 28.13
C PHE A 2 5.86 -43.39 28.63
N GLU A 3 6.94 -42.86 28.04
CA GLU A 3 7.68 -41.72 28.54
C GLU A 3 7.29 -40.35 27.94
N CYS A 4 6.32 -40.28 27.05
CA CYS A 4 6.04 -39.05 26.32
C CYS A 4 4.84 -38.24 26.80
N PHE A 5 4.12 -38.62 27.87
CA PHE A 5 2.88 -37.97 28.33
C PHE A 5 3.01 -37.16 29.63
N LEU A 6 4.16 -37.18 30.29
CA LEU A 6 4.40 -36.43 31.54
C LEU A 6 5.06 -35.06 31.33
N CYS A 7 5.33 -34.69 30.08
CA CYS A 7 6.11 -33.51 29.74
C CYS A 7 5.20 -32.36 29.36
N ALA A 8 4.71 -31.60 30.30
CA ALA A 8 4.20 -30.22 30.18
C ALA A 8 2.89 -29.92 30.91
N MET A 9 2.64 -30.57 32.02
CA MET A 9 1.56 -30.06 32.89
C MET A 9 2.16 -29.15 33.95
N ILE A 10 2.15 -27.83 33.68
CA ILE A 10 2.37 -26.84 34.72
C ILE A 10 1.15 -26.89 35.64
N TYR A 11 1.40 -27.23 36.90
CA TYR A 11 0.37 -27.30 37.91
C TYR A 11 0.47 -26.07 38.84
N PRO A 12 -0.62 -25.41 39.14
CA PRO A 12 -1.99 -25.64 38.68
C PRO A 12 -2.24 -25.12 37.24
N ALA A 13 -3.28 -25.62 36.56
CA ALA A 13 -3.59 -25.26 35.17
C ALA A 13 -3.80 -23.75 34.95
N ASN A 14 -4.13 -23.01 36.00
CA ASN A 14 -4.28 -21.55 35.98
C ASN A 14 -3.03 -20.81 36.50
N PHE A 15 -1.86 -21.41 36.40
CA PHE A 15 -0.60 -20.83 36.91
C PHE A 15 -0.32 -19.45 36.29
N GLU A 16 -0.46 -19.30 34.99
CA GLU A 16 -0.24 -18.02 34.30
C GLU A 16 -1.09 -16.90 34.87
N GLN A 17 -2.39 -17.18 35.12
CA GLN A 17 -3.30 -16.20 35.72
C GLN A 17 -2.89 -15.85 37.17
N LYS A 18 -2.47 -16.85 37.94
CA LYS A 18 -2.06 -16.64 39.33
C LYS A 18 -0.80 -15.77 39.47
N VAL A 19 0.12 -15.87 38.52
CA VAL A 19 1.35 -15.05 38.49
C VAL A 19 1.19 -13.78 37.66
N GLY A 20 0.04 -13.56 37.00
CA GLY A 20 -0.22 -12.40 36.18
C GLY A 20 0.47 -12.41 34.82
N PHE A 21 0.96 -13.58 34.38
CA PHE A 21 1.67 -13.70 33.09
C PHE A 21 0.73 -13.52 31.91
N ASP A 22 -0.52 -13.89 32.03
CA ASP A 22 -1.58 -13.62 31.05
C ASP A 22 -1.71 -12.11 30.75
N ARG A 23 -1.71 -11.27 31.80
CA ARG A 23 -1.73 -9.80 31.63
C ARG A 23 -0.48 -9.26 30.94
N LEU A 24 0.69 -9.78 31.32
CA LEU A 24 1.95 -9.40 30.67
C LEU A 24 1.92 -9.78 29.18
N ARG A 25 1.45 -11.00 28.84
CA ARG A 25 1.28 -11.43 27.46
C ARG A 25 0.36 -10.52 26.67
N GLU A 26 -0.77 -10.10 27.24
CA GLU A 26 -1.70 -9.16 26.63
C GLU A 26 -1.06 -7.79 26.37
N GLN A 27 -0.30 -7.27 27.32
CA GLN A 27 0.42 -5.99 27.16
C GLN A 27 1.44 -6.07 26.01
N VAL A 28 2.24 -7.13 25.94
CA VAL A 28 3.20 -7.32 24.86
C VAL A 28 2.48 -7.55 23.52
N ALA A 29 1.38 -8.30 23.52
CA ALA A 29 0.57 -8.53 22.32
C ALA A 29 -0.06 -7.22 21.76
N ALA A 30 -0.35 -6.26 22.62
CA ALA A 30 -0.84 -4.94 22.22
C ALA A 30 0.23 -4.09 21.51
N LEU A 31 1.50 -4.39 21.70
CA LEU A 31 2.62 -3.72 21.01
C LEU A 31 2.92 -4.34 19.65
N CYS A 32 2.36 -5.52 19.33
CA CYS A 32 2.57 -6.16 18.04
C CYS A 32 1.86 -5.38 16.93
N THR A 33 2.60 -4.93 15.92
CA THR A 33 2.09 -4.16 14.77
C THR A 33 1.40 -5.04 13.74
N ILE A 34 1.79 -6.32 13.64
CA ILE A 34 1.21 -7.28 12.70
C ILE A 34 0.45 -8.39 13.43
N ARG A 35 -0.65 -8.81 12.83
CA ARG A 35 -1.54 -9.84 13.38
C ARG A 35 -0.81 -11.16 13.64
N GLY A 36 0.00 -11.64 12.68
CA GLY A 36 0.74 -12.89 12.81
C GLY A 36 1.74 -12.89 13.98
N GLY A 37 2.36 -11.75 14.31
CA GLY A 37 3.20 -11.60 15.50
C GLY A 37 2.41 -11.75 16.78
N ARG A 38 1.24 -11.08 16.85
CA ARG A 38 0.33 -11.16 18.00
C ARG A 38 -0.20 -12.58 18.22
N GLU A 39 -0.65 -13.25 17.16
CA GLU A 39 -1.17 -14.61 17.22
C GLU A 39 -0.09 -15.60 17.71
N ARG A 40 1.14 -15.49 17.22
CA ARG A 40 2.27 -16.30 17.68
C ARG A 40 2.58 -16.08 19.15
N LEU A 41 2.63 -14.83 19.59
CA LEU A 41 2.87 -14.50 21.00
C LEU A 41 1.76 -15.06 21.91
N CYS A 42 0.49 -14.95 21.50
CA CYS A 42 -0.63 -15.50 22.25
C CYS A 42 -0.64 -17.04 22.28
N ALA A 43 -0.13 -17.69 21.24
CA ALA A 43 -0.02 -19.16 21.15
C ALA A 43 1.23 -19.72 21.86
N GLU A 44 2.12 -18.84 22.34
CA GLU A 44 3.37 -19.27 22.97
C GLU A 44 3.09 -20.04 24.28
N GLN A 45 3.76 -21.17 24.44
CA GLN A 45 3.60 -22.06 25.58
C GLN A 45 4.93 -22.25 26.32
N PHE A 46 4.85 -22.69 27.55
CA PHE A 46 6.02 -23.09 28.33
C PHE A 46 6.76 -24.24 27.64
N SER A 47 8.07 -24.10 27.57
CA SER A 47 8.96 -25.18 27.12
C SER A 47 9.65 -25.85 28.28
N THR A 48 9.74 -27.17 28.25
CA THR A 48 10.52 -27.99 29.21
C THR A 48 11.91 -28.37 28.66
N SER A 49 12.17 -28.03 27.40
CA SER A 49 13.47 -28.25 26.77
C SER A 49 14.41 -27.07 27.10
N GLN A 50 15.48 -27.37 27.85
CA GLN A 50 16.51 -26.38 28.17
C GLN A 50 17.07 -25.71 26.89
N ALA A 51 17.41 -26.49 25.88
CA ALA A 51 17.95 -25.99 24.62
C ALA A 51 16.97 -25.05 23.88
N ASP A 52 15.66 -25.32 23.94
CA ASP A 52 14.65 -24.47 23.34
C ASP A 52 14.53 -23.15 24.11
N VAL A 53 14.53 -23.19 25.45
CA VAL A 53 14.50 -22.00 26.28
C VAL A 53 15.74 -21.13 26.06
N GLU A 54 16.94 -21.71 26.07
CA GLU A 54 18.19 -20.99 25.84
C GLU A 54 18.20 -20.31 24.45
N ARG A 55 17.75 -21.01 23.41
CA ARG A 55 17.65 -20.45 22.06
C ARG A 55 16.66 -19.27 21.98
N ARG A 56 15.50 -19.37 22.63
CA ARG A 56 14.49 -18.30 22.66
C ARG A 56 15.02 -17.07 23.42
N LEU A 57 15.71 -17.29 24.52
CA LEU A 57 16.35 -16.22 25.27
C LEU A 57 17.48 -15.57 24.49
N ALA A 58 18.32 -16.36 23.81
CA ALA A 58 19.37 -15.85 22.94
C ALA A 58 18.80 -15.00 21.80
N LEU A 59 17.74 -15.49 21.13
CA LEU A 59 17.06 -14.74 20.07
C LEU A 59 16.50 -13.39 20.56
N ALA A 60 15.88 -13.37 21.73
CA ALA A 60 15.35 -12.16 22.32
C ALA A 60 16.46 -11.17 22.73
N ASP A 61 17.56 -11.68 23.30
CA ASP A 61 18.72 -10.84 23.66
C ASP A 61 19.45 -10.29 22.44
N GLU A 62 19.61 -11.10 21.39
CA GLU A 62 20.18 -10.64 20.11
C GLU A 62 19.34 -9.52 19.50
N MET A 63 18.01 -9.65 19.48
CA MET A 63 17.12 -8.62 18.96
C MET A 63 17.18 -7.35 19.80
N ARG A 64 17.23 -7.47 21.13
CA ARG A 64 17.40 -6.33 22.03
C ARG A 64 18.72 -5.60 21.76
N ARG A 65 19.85 -6.33 21.68
CA ARG A 65 21.16 -5.75 21.37
C ARG A 65 21.20 -5.10 20.00
N LEU A 66 20.59 -5.72 19.00
CA LEU A 66 20.47 -5.18 17.65
C LEU A 66 19.75 -3.83 17.67
N LEU A 67 18.60 -3.74 18.33
CA LEU A 67 17.82 -2.49 18.42
C LEU A 67 18.54 -1.39 19.24
N GLU A 68 19.37 -1.77 20.22
CA GLU A 68 20.14 -0.82 21.04
C GLU A 68 21.41 -0.30 20.34
N MET A 69 22.04 -1.13 19.50
CA MET A 69 23.36 -0.84 18.93
C MET A 69 23.34 -0.42 17.47
N GLU A 70 22.31 -0.85 16.73
CA GLU A 70 22.24 -0.65 15.27
C GLU A 70 21.19 0.41 14.91
N HIS A 71 21.61 1.66 14.83
CA HIS A 71 20.72 2.79 14.53
C HIS A 71 20.12 2.76 13.11
N ASP A 72 20.75 2.02 12.20
CA ASP A 72 20.31 1.90 10.81
C ASP A 72 19.46 0.63 10.57
N PHE A 73 18.99 -0.04 11.61
CA PHE A 73 18.13 -1.20 11.47
C PHE A 73 16.80 -0.79 10.83
N PRO A 74 16.36 -1.46 9.74
CA PRO A 74 15.15 -1.08 9.00
C PRO A 74 13.88 -1.60 9.69
N ASP A 75 13.47 -0.98 10.79
CA ASP A 75 12.29 -1.35 11.58
C ASP A 75 11.02 -0.52 11.28
N ASP A 76 11.09 0.37 10.29
CA ASP A 76 10.06 1.39 10.03
C ASP A 76 8.76 0.84 9.45
N GLU A 77 8.78 -0.31 8.75
CA GLU A 77 7.62 -0.76 7.97
C GLU A 77 7.29 -2.24 8.17
N PHE A 78 6.55 -2.57 9.21
CA PHE A 78 5.91 -3.88 9.33
C PHE A 78 4.48 -3.81 8.78
N VAL A 79 4.23 -4.46 7.65
CA VAL A 79 2.93 -4.47 6.98
C VAL A 79 2.31 -5.86 7.08
N ASP A 80 1.07 -5.92 7.57
CA ASP A 80 0.30 -7.18 7.59
C ASP A 80 -0.25 -7.46 6.18
N VAL A 81 0.19 -8.57 5.60
CA VAL A 81 -0.21 -9.01 4.25
C VAL A 81 -0.90 -10.37 4.24
N ASP A 82 -1.25 -10.93 5.39
CA ASP A 82 -1.84 -12.27 5.50
C ASP A 82 -3.14 -12.38 4.70
N TYR A 83 -3.97 -11.35 4.71
CA TYR A 83 -5.20 -11.30 3.93
C TYR A 83 -4.92 -11.27 2.42
N ILE A 84 -3.89 -10.52 1.97
CA ILE A 84 -3.46 -10.44 0.57
C ILE A 84 -2.98 -11.81 0.09
N LEU A 85 -2.11 -12.45 0.88
CA LEU A 85 -1.61 -13.79 0.58
C LEU A 85 -2.72 -14.84 0.54
N SER A 86 -3.71 -14.71 1.42
CA SER A 86 -4.89 -15.57 1.43
C SER A 86 -5.77 -15.36 0.19
N LYS A 87 -5.94 -14.12 -0.24
CA LYS A 87 -6.68 -13.76 -1.46
C LYS A 87 -6.00 -14.34 -2.71
N LEU A 88 -4.67 -14.26 -2.79
CA LEU A 88 -3.89 -14.78 -3.92
C LEU A 88 -3.93 -16.31 -4.08
N LYS A 89 -4.34 -17.05 -3.04
CA LYS A 89 -4.55 -18.51 -3.14
C LYS A 89 -5.82 -18.88 -3.91
N ILE A 90 -6.70 -17.93 -4.15
CA ILE A 90 -7.98 -18.15 -4.84
C ILE A 90 -7.75 -17.94 -6.33
N GLU A 91 -8.00 -18.96 -7.12
CA GLU A 91 -7.87 -18.90 -8.58
C GLU A 91 -8.81 -17.83 -9.16
N GLY A 92 -8.29 -17.00 -10.08
CA GLY A 92 -9.03 -15.90 -10.69
C GLY A 92 -9.15 -14.65 -9.81
N SER A 93 -8.57 -14.65 -8.61
CA SER A 93 -8.49 -13.43 -7.79
C SER A 93 -7.49 -12.42 -8.38
N PHE A 94 -7.66 -11.16 -8.03
CA PHE A 94 -6.73 -10.09 -8.38
C PHE A 94 -6.51 -9.17 -7.17
N LEU A 95 -5.43 -8.42 -7.20
CA LEU A 95 -5.13 -7.42 -6.18
C LEU A 95 -5.46 -6.02 -6.71
N GLU A 96 -6.02 -5.20 -5.84
CA GLU A 96 -6.13 -3.77 -6.08
C GLU A 96 -4.76 -3.09 -5.98
N VAL A 97 -4.62 -1.89 -6.54
CA VAL A 97 -3.33 -1.20 -6.61
C VAL A 97 -2.75 -0.95 -5.22
N GLU A 98 -3.60 -0.62 -4.27
CA GLU A 98 -3.25 -0.42 -2.86
C GLU A 98 -2.72 -1.70 -2.21
N GLU A 99 -3.37 -2.85 -2.49
CA GLU A 99 -2.93 -4.17 -2.01
C GLU A 99 -1.57 -4.56 -2.60
N VAL A 100 -1.34 -4.27 -3.88
CA VAL A 100 -0.04 -4.47 -4.54
C VAL A 100 1.03 -3.61 -3.88
N GLY A 101 0.72 -2.35 -3.54
CA GLY A 101 1.61 -1.46 -2.81
C GLY A 101 1.97 -1.99 -1.42
N LEU A 102 1.00 -2.53 -0.68
CA LEU A 102 1.21 -3.16 0.62
C LEU A 102 2.12 -4.39 0.50
N LEU A 103 1.84 -5.28 -0.46
CA LEU A 103 2.66 -6.47 -0.72
C LEU A 103 4.11 -6.09 -1.07
N ARG A 104 4.29 -5.10 -1.94
CA ARG A 104 5.61 -4.57 -2.29
C ARG A 104 6.38 -4.09 -1.07
N ARG A 105 5.74 -3.32 -0.17
CA ARG A 105 6.37 -2.83 1.07
C ARG A 105 6.75 -3.96 2.00
N ALA A 106 5.87 -4.93 2.21
CA ALA A 106 6.15 -6.10 3.04
C ALA A 106 7.35 -6.90 2.53
N LEU A 107 7.42 -7.16 1.21
CA LEU A 107 8.54 -7.88 0.59
C LEU A 107 9.84 -7.09 0.70
N ALA A 108 9.80 -5.78 0.44
CA ALA A 108 10.98 -4.93 0.54
C ALA A 108 11.51 -4.83 1.97
N SER A 109 10.61 -4.66 2.96
CA SER A 109 10.97 -4.63 4.38
C SER A 109 11.56 -5.96 4.85
N ALA A 110 10.93 -7.10 4.52
CA ALA A 110 11.46 -8.42 4.84
C ALA A 110 12.86 -8.63 4.25
N GLY A 111 13.06 -8.23 2.98
CA GLY A 111 14.36 -8.31 2.32
C GLY A 111 15.41 -7.39 2.94
N ALA A 112 15.03 -6.17 3.32
CA ALA A 112 15.93 -5.22 3.98
C ALA A 112 16.37 -5.72 5.35
N ILE A 113 15.43 -6.22 6.17
CA ILE A 113 15.72 -6.79 7.49
C ILE A 113 16.65 -8.00 7.37
N ALA A 114 16.32 -8.95 6.49
CA ALA A 114 17.15 -10.13 6.28
C ALA A 114 18.55 -9.76 5.77
N GLY A 115 18.63 -8.87 4.78
CA GLY A 115 19.89 -8.38 4.23
C GLY A 115 20.73 -7.65 5.28
N PHE A 116 20.10 -6.85 6.13
CA PHE A 116 20.80 -6.15 7.22
C PHE A 116 21.44 -7.14 8.19
N ILE A 117 20.69 -8.11 8.71
CA ILE A 117 21.17 -9.11 9.66
C ILE A 117 22.27 -9.98 9.03
N LEU A 118 22.07 -10.42 7.79
CA LEU A 118 23.04 -11.24 7.07
C LEU A 118 24.31 -10.47 6.69
N GLY A 119 24.24 -9.16 6.56
CA GLY A 119 25.39 -8.29 6.31
C GLY A 119 26.27 -8.01 7.55
N ARG A 120 25.81 -8.35 8.75
CA ARG A 120 26.61 -8.23 9.99
C ARG A 120 27.55 -9.41 10.19
N GLY A 121 28.52 -9.23 11.08
CA GLY A 121 29.46 -10.30 11.42
C GLY A 121 28.75 -11.56 11.94
N GLU A 122 29.25 -12.74 11.54
CA GLU A 122 28.60 -14.03 11.82
C GLU A 122 28.39 -14.32 13.31
N GLU A 123 29.26 -13.77 14.16
CA GLU A 123 29.25 -14.00 15.60
C GLU A 123 28.35 -13.01 16.38
N LEU A 124 27.92 -11.92 15.74
CA LEU A 124 27.16 -10.87 16.44
C LEU A 124 25.73 -11.30 16.79
N TYR A 125 25.04 -11.90 15.83
CA TYR A 125 23.63 -12.25 15.93
C TYR A 125 23.36 -13.64 15.33
N PRO A 126 23.91 -14.74 15.87
CA PRO A 126 23.85 -16.06 15.27
C PRO A 126 22.43 -16.63 15.13
N GLU A 127 21.57 -16.44 16.12
CA GLU A 127 20.18 -16.93 16.10
C GLU A 127 19.30 -16.14 15.13
N LEU A 128 19.43 -14.81 15.12
CA LEU A 128 18.75 -13.95 14.13
C LEU A 128 19.23 -14.28 12.71
N ARG A 129 20.53 -14.47 12.53
CA ARG A 129 21.12 -14.85 11.25
C ARG A 129 20.58 -16.19 10.72
N LEU A 130 20.49 -17.19 11.61
CA LEU A 130 19.91 -18.49 11.27
C LEU A 130 18.48 -18.35 10.75
N ARG A 131 17.65 -17.53 11.39
CA ARG A 131 16.28 -17.25 10.95
C ARG A 131 16.24 -16.47 9.65
N SER A 132 17.12 -15.50 9.48
CA SER A 132 17.17 -14.63 8.29
C SER A 132 17.61 -15.38 7.03
N ARG A 133 18.39 -16.45 7.14
CA ARG A 133 18.77 -17.33 6.00
C ARG A 133 17.57 -18.00 5.32
N GLY A 134 16.45 -18.16 6.02
CA GLY A 134 15.22 -18.73 5.47
C GLY A 134 14.29 -17.70 4.82
N ILE A 135 14.65 -16.42 4.83
CA ILE A 135 13.83 -15.35 4.24
C ILE A 135 14.28 -15.12 2.81
N GLU A 136 13.40 -15.41 1.85
CA GLU A 136 13.60 -15.05 0.46
C GLU A 136 13.07 -13.62 0.22
N ALA A 137 13.92 -12.76 -0.32
CA ALA A 137 13.59 -11.34 -0.50
C ALA A 137 12.79 -11.04 -1.77
N PHE A 138 12.70 -11.98 -2.72
CA PHE A 138 12.02 -11.84 -4.02
C PHE A 138 12.22 -10.48 -4.72
N PRO A 139 13.47 -10.04 -4.93
CA PRO A 139 13.75 -8.71 -5.49
C PRO A 139 13.21 -8.53 -6.91
N GLU A 140 13.01 -9.63 -7.64
CA GLU A 140 12.38 -9.64 -8.96
C GLU A 140 10.90 -9.25 -8.89
N ILE A 141 10.16 -9.70 -7.86
CA ILE A 141 8.76 -9.33 -7.65
C ILE A 141 8.67 -7.85 -7.28
N VAL A 142 9.52 -7.38 -6.36
CA VAL A 142 9.56 -5.97 -5.98
C VAL A 142 9.83 -5.09 -7.21
N ARG A 143 10.83 -5.45 -8.04
CA ARG A 143 11.16 -4.73 -9.28
C ARG A 143 10.02 -4.76 -10.29
N ALA A 144 9.33 -5.90 -10.44
CA ALA A 144 8.17 -6.00 -11.33
C ALA A 144 7.04 -5.07 -10.88
N ILE A 145 6.75 -5.02 -9.57
CA ILE A 145 5.76 -4.11 -9.00
C ILE A 145 6.19 -2.66 -9.21
N ASP A 146 7.46 -2.30 -8.96
CA ASP A 146 8.00 -0.95 -9.16
C ASP A 146 7.92 -0.50 -10.64
N GLY A 147 7.89 -1.44 -11.57
CA GLY A 147 7.64 -1.16 -13.00
C GLY A 147 6.19 -0.78 -13.30
N ILE A 148 5.25 -1.22 -12.48
CA ILE A 148 3.80 -1.04 -12.69
C ILE A 148 3.25 0.12 -11.84
N VAL A 149 3.65 0.20 -10.56
CA VAL A 149 3.14 1.16 -9.59
C VAL A 149 4.23 2.17 -9.25
N ASP A 150 3.86 3.44 -9.12
CA ASP A 150 4.79 4.49 -8.70
C ASP A 150 4.85 4.62 -7.16
N GLN A 151 5.72 5.49 -6.68
CA GLN A 151 5.89 5.77 -5.25
C GLN A 151 4.64 6.34 -4.54
N TYR A 152 3.66 6.82 -5.31
CA TYR A 152 2.40 7.37 -4.81
C TYR A 152 1.25 6.36 -4.86
N GLY A 153 1.53 5.11 -5.23
CA GLY A 153 0.52 4.07 -5.36
C GLY A 153 -0.35 4.20 -6.61
N LYS A 154 0.14 4.85 -7.67
CA LYS A 154 -0.58 4.98 -8.95
C LYS A 154 0.05 4.10 -10.02
N ILE A 155 -0.80 3.58 -10.91
CA ILE A 155 -0.31 2.83 -12.07
C ILE A 155 0.43 3.78 -13.01
N ARG A 156 1.70 3.44 -13.29
CA ARG A 156 2.56 4.21 -14.20
C ARG A 156 1.97 4.27 -15.60
N ASP A 157 2.21 5.37 -16.30
CA ASP A 157 1.74 5.52 -17.69
C ASP A 157 2.32 4.46 -18.63
N ASN A 158 3.52 3.98 -18.34
CA ASN A 158 4.26 2.98 -19.11
C ASN A 158 4.21 1.57 -18.49
N ALA A 159 3.23 1.29 -17.62
CA ALA A 159 3.06 -0.03 -17.01
C ALA A 159 2.80 -1.14 -18.04
N SER A 160 2.18 -0.82 -19.19
CA SER A 160 2.19 -1.65 -20.38
C SER A 160 2.25 -0.78 -21.65
N PRO A 161 2.74 -1.31 -22.78
CA PRO A 161 2.76 -0.59 -24.06
C PRO A 161 1.37 -0.12 -24.49
N GLU A 162 0.36 -0.97 -24.30
CA GLU A 162 -1.04 -0.66 -24.66
C GLU A 162 -1.59 0.48 -23.80
N LEU A 163 -1.36 0.45 -22.47
CA LEU A 163 -1.78 1.51 -21.56
C LEU A 163 -1.12 2.84 -21.93
N GLN A 164 0.17 2.82 -22.22
CA GLN A 164 0.91 4.00 -22.65
C GLN A 164 0.32 4.61 -23.92
N GLN A 165 0.02 3.76 -24.91
CA GLN A 165 -0.60 4.19 -26.18
C GLN A 165 -1.99 4.78 -25.94
N ILE A 166 -2.83 4.10 -25.16
CA ILE A 166 -4.20 4.56 -24.85
C ILE A 166 -4.16 5.92 -24.13
N ARG A 167 -3.35 6.06 -23.08
CA ARG A 167 -3.21 7.32 -22.33
C ARG A 167 -2.66 8.45 -23.20
N ARG A 168 -1.74 8.14 -24.13
CA ARG A 168 -1.24 9.11 -25.10
C ARG A 168 -2.37 9.57 -26.03
N MET A 169 -3.15 8.62 -26.58
CA MET A 169 -4.29 8.97 -27.46
C MET A 169 -5.34 9.81 -26.73
N ILE A 170 -5.64 9.49 -25.46
CA ILE A 170 -6.55 10.29 -24.63
C ILE A 170 -6.05 11.74 -24.53
N ARG A 171 -4.80 11.95 -24.13
CA ARG A 171 -4.20 13.30 -24.00
C ARG A 171 -4.20 14.06 -25.34
N GLU A 172 -3.90 13.38 -26.44
CA GLU A 172 -3.95 13.98 -27.78
C GLU A 172 -5.37 14.42 -28.16
N ARG A 173 -6.38 13.58 -27.88
CA ARG A 173 -7.78 13.89 -28.14
C ARG A 173 -8.30 15.02 -27.27
N GLU A 174 -7.97 15.02 -26.00
CA GLU A 174 -8.31 16.11 -25.07
C GLU A 174 -7.68 17.44 -25.52
N GLY A 175 -6.41 17.42 -25.92
CA GLY A 175 -5.71 18.59 -26.45
C GLY A 175 -6.34 19.11 -27.75
N GLN A 176 -6.76 18.22 -28.65
CA GLN A 176 -7.47 18.59 -29.87
C GLN A 176 -8.85 19.18 -29.57
N ALA A 177 -9.59 18.58 -28.63
CA ALA A 177 -10.91 19.10 -28.23
C ALA A 177 -10.79 20.50 -27.59
N ALA A 178 -9.81 20.69 -26.70
CA ALA A 178 -9.54 21.99 -26.09
C ALA A 178 -9.21 23.07 -27.13
N LYS A 179 -8.31 22.76 -28.09
CA LYS A 179 -7.96 23.69 -29.17
C LYS A 179 -9.17 24.04 -30.04
N ARG A 180 -9.99 23.05 -30.38
CA ARG A 180 -11.20 23.28 -31.19
C ARG A 180 -12.20 24.15 -30.44
N LEU A 181 -12.41 23.91 -29.16
CA LEU A 181 -13.31 24.71 -28.33
C LEU A 181 -12.82 26.16 -28.20
N GLN A 182 -11.52 26.36 -28.03
CA GLN A 182 -10.90 27.67 -28.01
C GLN A 182 -11.08 28.44 -29.34
N GLN A 183 -10.99 27.72 -30.46
CA GLN A 183 -11.22 28.31 -31.78
C GLN A 183 -12.70 28.70 -31.98
N VAL A 184 -13.64 27.87 -31.52
CA VAL A 184 -15.07 28.16 -31.54
C VAL A 184 -15.36 29.40 -30.71
N LEU A 185 -14.80 29.50 -29.50
CA LEU A 185 -14.93 30.69 -28.64
C LEU A 185 -14.38 31.94 -29.32
N SER A 186 -13.17 31.84 -29.92
CA SER A 186 -12.55 32.98 -30.63
C SER A 186 -13.43 33.44 -31.81
N ASN A 187 -13.97 32.52 -32.58
CA ASN A 187 -14.88 32.86 -33.68
C ASN A 187 -16.20 33.47 -33.19
N ALA A 188 -16.75 32.93 -32.11
CA ALA A 188 -17.98 33.46 -31.49
C ALA A 188 -17.79 34.91 -30.94
N LYS A 189 -16.61 35.20 -30.36
CA LYS A 189 -16.20 36.54 -29.94
C LYS A 189 -16.14 37.49 -31.13
N LYS A 190 -15.46 37.12 -32.21
CA LYS A 190 -15.34 37.91 -33.44
C LYS A 190 -16.69 38.22 -34.09
N ALA A 191 -17.63 37.26 -33.99
CA ALA A 191 -18.98 37.39 -34.51
C ALA A 191 -19.95 38.17 -33.55
N GLY A 192 -19.49 38.59 -32.37
CA GLY A 192 -20.31 39.27 -31.39
C GLY A 192 -21.40 38.36 -30.76
N ILE A 193 -21.26 37.08 -30.84
CA ILE A 193 -22.20 36.10 -30.27
C ILE A 193 -21.97 35.95 -28.75
N VAL A 194 -20.73 36.01 -28.33
CA VAL A 194 -20.31 36.00 -26.91
C VAL A 194 -19.55 37.28 -26.59
N GLU A 195 -19.50 37.64 -25.32
CA GLU A 195 -18.79 38.85 -24.85
C GLU A 195 -17.27 38.71 -25.11
N ALA A 196 -16.60 39.83 -25.30
CA ALA A 196 -15.18 39.86 -25.63
C ALA A 196 -14.29 39.28 -24.55
N ASP A 197 -14.69 39.37 -23.29
CA ASP A 197 -14.05 38.85 -22.10
C ASP A 197 -14.49 37.43 -21.72
N ALA A 198 -15.48 36.85 -22.43
CA ALA A 198 -15.95 35.48 -22.17
C ALA A 198 -14.79 34.49 -22.17
N MET A 199 -14.76 33.62 -21.19
CA MET A 199 -13.77 32.55 -21.05
C MET A 199 -14.45 31.17 -21.05
N LEU A 200 -13.70 30.15 -21.44
CA LEU A 200 -14.16 28.76 -21.25
C LEU A 200 -14.35 28.52 -19.76
N SER A 201 -15.45 27.88 -19.40
CA SER A 201 -15.73 27.43 -18.04
C SER A 201 -15.91 25.91 -18.01
N ILE A 202 -15.80 25.33 -16.83
CA ILE A 202 -16.03 23.88 -16.65
C ILE A 202 -17.34 23.74 -15.88
N ARG A 203 -18.29 22.97 -16.45
CA ARG A 203 -19.54 22.57 -15.82
C ARG A 203 -19.66 21.05 -15.87
N ASP A 204 -19.88 20.41 -14.74
CA ASP A 204 -19.97 18.96 -14.63
C ASP A 204 -18.84 18.20 -15.36
N GLY A 205 -17.60 18.69 -15.21
CA GLY A 205 -16.42 18.10 -15.86
C GLY A 205 -16.30 18.37 -17.36
N ARG A 206 -17.16 19.20 -17.96
CA ARG A 206 -17.13 19.56 -19.38
C ARG A 206 -16.77 21.03 -19.56
N ALA A 207 -15.92 21.27 -20.57
CA ALA A 207 -15.59 22.62 -20.96
C ALA A 207 -16.74 23.19 -21.81
N VAL A 208 -17.25 24.36 -21.40
CA VAL A 208 -18.42 25.01 -22.01
C VAL A 208 -18.14 26.49 -22.33
N ILE A 209 -18.91 27.03 -23.27
CA ILE A 209 -18.84 28.43 -23.67
C ILE A 209 -20.04 29.16 -23.09
N PRO A 210 -19.87 30.25 -22.29
CA PRO A 210 -20.98 31.04 -21.81
C PRO A 210 -21.58 31.87 -22.96
N VAL A 211 -22.89 31.74 -23.20
CA VAL A 211 -23.61 32.42 -24.27
C VAL A 211 -24.81 33.14 -23.67
N ALA A 212 -24.97 34.45 -23.96
CA ALA A 212 -26.15 35.19 -23.52
C ALA A 212 -27.43 34.58 -24.10
N ALA A 213 -28.52 34.58 -23.33
CA ALA A 213 -29.82 34.00 -23.72
C ALA A 213 -30.31 34.49 -25.09
N ALA A 214 -30.10 35.76 -25.41
CA ALA A 214 -30.46 36.36 -26.70
C ALA A 214 -29.71 35.75 -27.90
N ASN A 215 -28.53 35.17 -27.66
CA ASN A 215 -27.65 34.65 -28.70
C ASN A 215 -27.62 33.11 -28.75
N LYS A 216 -28.36 32.39 -27.88
CA LYS A 216 -28.29 30.93 -27.75
C LYS A 216 -28.52 30.13 -29.05
N ARG A 217 -29.26 30.70 -30.01
CA ARG A 217 -29.54 30.08 -31.32
C ARG A 217 -28.49 30.38 -32.39
N LYS A 218 -27.53 31.31 -32.11
CA LYS A 218 -26.50 31.73 -33.04
C LYS A 218 -25.25 30.84 -32.99
N LEU A 219 -25.06 30.13 -31.90
CA LEU A 219 -23.97 29.15 -31.73
C LEU A 219 -24.54 27.72 -31.82
N GLN A 220 -23.99 26.92 -32.70
CA GLN A 220 -24.36 25.51 -32.79
C GLN A 220 -23.73 24.72 -31.64
N GLY A 221 -24.56 23.99 -30.88
CA GLY A 221 -24.11 23.19 -29.75
C GLY A 221 -25.28 22.66 -28.93
N PHE A 222 -24.95 21.94 -27.88
CA PHE A 222 -25.92 21.49 -26.89
C PHE A 222 -25.81 22.38 -25.65
N ILE A 223 -26.94 22.72 -25.08
CA ILE A 223 -27.00 23.45 -23.82
C ILE A 223 -26.84 22.41 -22.69
N HIS A 224 -25.83 22.59 -21.89
CA HIS A 224 -25.52 21.71 -20.74
C HIS A 224 -26.07 22.28 -19.45
N ASP A 225 -26.09 23.60 -19.32
CA ASP A 225 -26.47 24.28 -18.08
C ASP A 225 -26.98 25.67 -18.36
N GLU A 226 -27.69 26.25 -17.42
CA GLU A 226 -28.09 27.64 -17.47
C GLU A 226 -27.79 28.33 -16.12
N SER A 227 -27.55 29.65 -16.19
CA SER A 227 -27.37 30.43 -14.99
C SER A 227 -28.68 30.51 -14.19
N ALA A 228 -28.58 30.64 -12.84
CA ALA A 228 -29.76 30.73 -11.96
C ALA A 228 -30.76 31.85 -12.37
N THR A 229 -30.30 32.84 -13.12
CA THR A 229 -31.15 33.94 -13.63
C THR A 229 -31.66 33.68 -15.05
N GLY A 230 -31.30 32.58 -15.70
CA GLY A 230 -31.65 32.29 -17.09
C GLY A 230 -31.02 33.24 -18.14
N LYS A 231 -30.08 34.09 -17.73
CA LYS A 231 -29.44 35.07 -18.62
C LYS A 231 -28.31 34.52 -19.45
N THR A 232 -27.67 33.45 -18.99
CA THR A 232 -26.51 32.81 -19.62
C THR A 232 -26.73 31.33 -19.75
N PHE A 233 -26.46 30.77 -20.92
CA PHE A 233 -26.46 29.34 -21.24
C PHE A 233 -25.03 28.84 -21.43
N TYR A 234 -24.81 27.59 -21.06
CA TYR A 234 -23.50 26.95 -21.15
C TYR A 234 -23.54 25.69 -21.99
#